data_45bf93dccd323aaf97f654e312f91e9a
#
_entry.id   45bf93dccd323aaf97f654e312f91e9a
#
_cell.length_a   1.000
_cell.length_b   1.000
_cell.length_c   1.000
_cell.angle_alpha   90.00
_cell.angle_beta   90.00
_cell.angle_gamma   90.00
#
_symmetry.space_group_name_H-M   'P 1'
#
loop_
_entity.id
_entity.type
_entity.pdbx_description
1 polymer ?
#
loop_
_entity_poly.entity_id
_entity_poly.type
_entity_poly.pdbx_seq_one_letter_code
_entity_poly.pdbx_strand_id
1 'polypeptide(L)'
;MRNITAGLFISLDGVVEAPEEWHFPYFNDEMGEAVGAQLGSADTILLGRVTYDSFAGAWPDREAQGGEDAEFAKILGDARKIVVSGQDLEFTWRNSELLKADLVDAVTVLKNEPGGNIAMSGSVSVVRQLLAAGLLDELHLLIHPVAVGKGARLFDEGPSLPLDLLSSNTFTTGVVHLVYGPSTQARSGGYEEAKQHLA
;
A
#
# COMPACT_ATOMS: atom_id res chain seq x y z
N MET A 1 -4.08 -9.90 -16.70
CA MET A 1 -4.38 -8.71 -15.86
C MET A 1 -3.19 -8.48 -14.95
N ARG A 2 -2.81 -7.21 -14.74
CA ARG A 2 -1.74 -6.82 -13.80
C ARG A 2 -2.28 -6.90 -12.38
N ASN A 3 -1.48 -7.36 -11.42
CA ASN A 3 -1.84 -7.31 -10.00
C ASN A 3 -1.57 -5.91 -9.43
N ILE A 4 -2.50 -5.43 -8.58
CA ILE A 4 -2.31 -4.21 -7.79
C ILE A 4 -2.10 -4.62 -6.33
N THR A 5 -0.97 -4.21 -5.78
CA THR A 5 -0.60 -4.48 -4.38
C THR A 5 -0.42 -3.16 -3.63
N ALA A 6 -1.00 -3.02 -2.45
CA ALA A 6 -0.78 -1.87 -1.58
C ALA A 6 -0.07 -2.30 -0.30
N GLY A 7 1.07 -1.68 0.01
CA GLY A 7 1.82 -1.90 1.25
C GLY A 7 1.73 -0.67 2.16
N LEU A 8 1.29 -0.86 3.39
CA LEU A 8 1.10 0.21 4.36
C LEU A 8 1.72 -0.16 5.72
N PHE A 9 2.50 0.77 6.28
CA PHE A 9 2.81 0.75 7.70
C PHE A 9 1.56 1.19 8.47
N ILE A 10 1.19 0.43 9.49
CA ILE A 10 -0.02 0.66 10.27
C ILE A 10 0.26 0.42 11.74
N SER A 11 -0.25 1.27 12.61
CA SER A 11 -0.19 1.09 14.06
C SER A 11 -1.28 0.12 14.56
N LEU A 12 -1.16 -0.35 15.80
CA LEU A 12 -2.19 -1.21 16.43
C LEU A 12 -3.58 -0.55 16.49
N ASP A 13 -3.63 0.78 16.58
CA ASP A 13 -4.90 1.53 16.57
C ASP A 13 -5.32 2.01 15.16
N GLY A 14 -4.66 1.46 14.11
CA GLY A 14 -5.08 1.60 12.72
C GLY A 14 -4.59 2.87 12.02
N VAL A 15 -3.70 3.66 12.65
CA VAL A 15 -3.13 4.88 12.05
C VAL A 15 -2.12 4.50 10.97
N VAL A 16 -2.21 5.18 9.82
CA VAL A 16 -1.33 5.00 8.64
C VAL A 16 -0.71 6.33 8.18
N GLU A 17 -1.06 7.44 8.84
CA GLU A 17 -0.51 8.76 8.55
C GLU A 17 0.88 8.92 9.17
N ALA A 18 1.75 9.65 8.45
CA ALA A 18 3.10 10.03 8.87
C ALA A 18 3.89 8.87 9.52
N PRO A 19 4.00 7.70 8.84
CA PRO A 19 4.68 6.56 9.42
C PRO A 19 6.15 6.86 9.77
N GLU A 20 6.79 7.79 9.09
CA GLU A 20 8.14 8.26 9.37
C GLU A 20 8.32 8.78 10.81
N GLU A 21 7.25 9.20 11.50
CA GLU A 21 7.31 9.67 12.88
C GLU A 21 7.40 8.52 13.91
N TRP A 22 6.98 7.30 13.55
CA TRP A 22 6.80 6.23 14.54
C TRP A 22 7.26 4.83 14.11
N HIS A 23 7.50 4.55 12.82
CA HIS A 23 7.83 3.19 12.36
C HIS A 23 9.32 2.84 12.48
N PHE A 24 10.24 3.81 12.36
CA PHE A 24 11.68 3.55 12.30
C PHE A 24 12.26 2.74 13.48
N PRO A 25 11.80 2.89 14.76
CA PRO A 25 12.29 2.04 15.86
C PRO A 25 12.06 0.53 15.64
N TYR A 26 11.19 0.16 14.73
CA TYR A 26 10.82 -1.23 14.41
C TYR A 26 11.36 -1.70 13.05
N PHE A 27 12.08 -0.83 12.33
CA PHE A 27 12.63 -1.17 11.03
C PHE A 27 13.81 -2.13 11.19
N ASN A 28 13.83 -3.21 10.40
CA ASN A 28 14.90 -4.20 10.33
C ASN A 28 14.99 -4.80 8.92
N ASP A 29 15.94 -5.73 8.72
CA ASP A 29 16.17 -6.37 7.42
C ASP A 29 14.90 -7.10 6.91
N GLU A 30 14.16 -7.79 7.79
CA GLU A 30 12.93 -8.51 7.44
C GLU A 30 11.87 -7.55 6.85
N MET A 31 11.75 -6.36 7.44
CA MET A 31 10.84 -5.32 6.93
C MET A 31 11.35 -4.74 5.61
N GLY A 32 12.65 -4.49 5.51
CA GLY A 32 13.30 -4.03 4.28
C GLY A 32 13.07 -5.00 3.12
N GLU A 33 13.25 -6.31 3.36
CA GLU A 33 12.97 -7.35 2.38
C GLU A 33 11.49 -7.39 1.95
N ALA A 34 10.55 -7.30 2.90
CA ALA A 34 9.12 -7.32 2.61
C ALA A 34 8.68 -6.12 1.75
N VAL A 35 9.15 -4.91 2.10
CA VAL A 35 8.88 -3.68 1.33
C VAL A 35 9.57 -3.73 -0.02
N GLY A 36 10.82 -4.17 -0.05
CA GLY A 36 11.61 -4.34 -1.27
C GLY A 36 10.98 -5.33 -2.24
N ALA A 37 10.48 -6.46 -1.75
CA ALA A 37 9.80 -7.45 -2.58
C ALA A 37 8.49 -6.90 -3.18
N GLN A 38 7.69 -6.19 -2.40
CA GLN A 38 6.42 -5.62 -2.85
C GLN A 38 6.63 -4.53 -3.91
N LEU A 39 7.51 -3.56 -3.65
CA LEU A 39 7.77 -2.45 -4.58
C LEU A 39 8.65 -2.87 -5.76
N GLY A 40 9.66 -3.72 -5.52
CA GLY A 40 10.60 -4.17 -6.54
C GLY A 40 10.01 -5.13 -7.58
N SER A 41 8.86 -5.75 -7.28
CA SER A 41 8.13 -6.59 -8.24
C SER A 41 7.31 -5.79 -9.26
N ALA A 42 7.19 -4.48 -9.08
CA ALA A 42 6.34 -3.62 -9.87
C ALA A 42 7.12 -2.81 -10.90
N ASP A 43 6.56 -2.66 -12.09
CA ASP A 43 7.05 -1.72 -13.11
C ASP A 43 6.31 -0.37 -13.06
N THR A 44 5.23 -0.30 -12.30
CA THR A 44 4.38 0.87 -12.15
C THR A 44 4.05 1.10 -10.68
N ILE A 45 4.15 2.34 -10.24
CA ILE A 45 3.79 2.77 -8.88
C ILE A 45 2.62 3.74 -8.99
N LEU A 46 1.52 3.43 -8.31
CA LEU A 46 0.34 4.28 -8.23
C LEU A 46 0.36 5.04 -6.90
N LEU A 47 0.40 6.35 -6.96
CA LEU A 47 0.59 7.24 -5.80
C LEU A 47 -0.53 8.28 -5.73
N GLY A 48 -1.03 8.58 -4.54
CA GLY A 48 -1.73 9.84 -4.33
C GLY A 48 -0.74 11.01 -4.25
N ARG A 49 -1.22 12.23 -4.52
CA ARG A 49 -0.38 13.43 -4.57
C ARG A 49 0.53 13.60 -3.36
N VAL A 50 0.00 13.51 -2.14
CA VAL A 50 0.79 13.72 -0.91
C VAL A 50 1.92 12.68 -0.79
N THR A 51 1.64 11.42 -1.13
CA THR A 51 2.66 10.36 -1.12
C THR A 51 3.70 10.60 -2.22
N TYR A 52 3.26 11.05 -3.40
CA TYR A 52 4.18 11.44 -4.47
C TYR A 52 5.11 12.57 -4.03
N ASP A 53 4.57 13.65 -3.44
CA ASP A 53 5.36 14.80 -2.98
C ASP A 53 6.42 14.37 -1.95
N SER A 54 6.05 13.50 -1.00
CA SER A 54 6.97 12.94 0.00
C SER A 54 8.08 12.10 -0.66
N PHE A 55 7.73 11.23 -1.59
CA PHE A 55 8.68 10.36 -2.29
C PHE A 55 9.61 11.16 -3.21
N ALA A 56 9.06 12.08 -4.00
CA ALA A 56 9.83 12.93 -4.90
C ALA A 56 10.78 13.89 -4.15
N GLY A 57 10.47 14.24 -2.91
CA GLY A 57 11.32 15.04 -2.03
C GLY A 57 12.46 14.26 -1.35
N ALA A 58 12.44 12.91 -1.39
CA ALA A 58 13.41 12.11 -0.67
C ALA A 58 14.23 11.16 -1.55
N TRP A 59 13.60 10.42 -2.45
CA TRP A 59 14.24 9.32 -3.18
C TRP A 59 15.25 9.76 -4.25
N PRO A 60 15.02 10.84 -5.05
CA PRO A 60 16.03 11.31 -6.00
C PRO A 60 17.36 11.68 -5.34
N ASP A 61 17.32 12.31 -4.17
CA ASP A 61 18.52 12.69 -3.44
C ASP A 61 19.25 11.46 -2.88
N ARG A 62 18.53 10.46 -2.37
CA ARG A 62 19.12 9.18 -1.91
C ARG A 62 19.81 8.44 -3.04
N GLU A 63 19.18 8.40 -4.22
CA GLU A 63 19.80 7.82 -5.41
C GLU A 63 21.10 8.55 -5.79
N ALA A 64 21.09 9.88 -5.79
CA ALA A 64 22.24 10.69 -6.15
C ALA A 64 23.41 10.61 -5.15
N GLN A 65 23.09 10.49 -3.85
CA GLN A 65 24.10 10.38 -2.78
C GLN A 65 24.79 9.02 -2.75
N GLY A 66 24.18 7.98 -3.31
CA GLY A 66 24.64 6.61 -3.17
C GLY A 66 24.40 6.04 -1.76
N GLY A 67 24.98 4.89 -1.46
CA GLY A 67 24.81 4.21 -0.17
C GLY A 67 23.84 3.04 -0.24
N GLU A 68 23.41 2.56 0.92
CA GLU A 68 22.61 1.32 1.02
C GLU A 68 21.25 1.41 0.29
N ASP A 69 20.62 2.59 0.31
CA ASP A 69 19.31 2.81 -0.31
C ASP A 69 19.38 3.15 -1.81
N ALA A 70 20.56 3.37 -2.40
CA ALA A 70 20.70 3.91 -3.74
C ALA A 70 20.12 3.01 -4.84
N GLU A 71 20.30 1.70 -4.71
CA GLU A 71 19.75 0.73 -5.66
C GLU A 71 18.23 0.69 -5.60
N PHE A 72 17.66 0.69 -4.39
CA PHE A 72 16.21 0.74 -4.21
C PHE A 72 15.63 2.08 -4.69
N ALA A 73 16.29 3.20 -4.40
CA ALA A 73 15.92 4.53 -4.89
C ALA A 73 15.93 4.59 -6.43
N LYS A 74 16.91 3.92 -7.08
CA LYS A 74 16.97 3.79 -8.53
C LYS A 74 15.80 2.98 -9.08
N ILE A 75 15.45 1.85 -8.47
CA ILE A 75 14.28 1.03 -8.86
C ILE A 75 13.01 1.89 -8.83
N LEU A 76 12.79 2.64 -7.76
CA LEU A 76 11.63 3.55 -7.64
C LEU A 76 11.67 4.67 -8.70
N GLY A 77 12.85 5.21 -8.98
CA GLY A 77 13.05 6.25 -9.99
C GLY A 77 12.78 5.76 -11.41
N ASP A 78 13.16 4.53 -11.73
CA ASP A 78 12.99 3.94 -13.06
C ASP A 78 11.56 3.44 -13.32
N ALA A 79 10.83 3.04 -12.28
CA ALA A 79 9.43 2.66 -12.40
C ALA A 79 8.56 3.80 -12.95
N ARG A 80 7.51 3.48 -13.72
CA ARG A 80 6.46 4.41 -14.13
C ARG A 80 5.65 4.84 -12.90
N LYS A 81 5.53 6.12 -12.65
CA LYS A 81 4.73 6.66 -11.54
C LYS A 81 3.47 7.32 -12.06
N ILE A 82 2.31 6.79 -11.65
CA ILE A 82 1.00 7.35 -11.96
C ILE A 82 0.48 8.05 -10.71
N VAL A 83 0.25 9.35 -10.80
CA VAL A 83 -0.13 10.18 -9.66
C VAL A 83 -1.59 10.55 -9.73
N VAL A 84 -2.33 10.18 -8.69
CA VAL A 84 -3.75 10.52 -8.53
C VAL A 84 -3.87 11.89 -7.86
N SER A 85 -4.42 12.86 -8.59
CA SER A 85 -4.65 14.21 -8.07
C SER A 85 -5.84 14.88 -8.78
N GLY A 86 -6.62 15.65 -8.03
CA GLY A 86 -7.65 16.53 -8.59
C GLY A 86 -7.11 17.86 -9.12
N GLN A 87 -5.80 18.09 -9.06
CA GLN A 87 -5.12 19.30 -9.50
C GLN A 87 -4.08 18.95 -10.55
N ASP A 88 -3.79 19.89 -11.45
CA ASP A 88 -2.63 19.78 -12.32
C ASP A 88 -1.34 19.84 -11.50
N LEU A 89 -0.37 19.01 -11.87
CA LEU A 89 0.92 18.88 -11.18
C LEU A 89 2.06 19.06 -12.17
N GLU A 90 3.12 19.72 -11.70
CA GLU A 90 4.43 19.68 -12.35
C GLU A 90 5.28 18.59 -11.68
N PHE A 91 5.81 17.68 -12.49
CA PHE A 91 6.58 16.55 -11.98
C PHE A 91 8.08 16.84 -12.02
N THR A 92 8.74 16.72 -10.88
CA THR A 92 10.20 16.84 -10.75
C THR A 92 10.91 15.50 -10.78
N TRP A 93 10.21 14.42 -10.45
CA TRP A 93 10.76 13.06 -10.46
C TRP A 93 10.48 12.39 -11.81
N ARG A 94 11.51 11.76 -12.40
CA ARG A 94 11.42 11.12 -13.72
C ARG A 94 10.31 10.06 -13.78
N ASN A 95 9.81 9.80 -14.98
CA ASN A 95 8.79 8.77 -15.26
C ASN A 95 7.47 8.97 -14.47
N SER A 96 7.12 10.21 -14.15
CA SER A 96 5.89 10.57 -13.44
C SER A 96 4.86 11.17 -14.38
N GLU A 97 3.61 10.80 -14.21
CA GLU A 97 2.48 11.33 -14.98
C GLU A 97 1.22 11.45 -14.14
N LEU A 98 0.35 12.37 -14.52
CA LEU A 98 -0.94 12.58 -13.87
C LEU A 98 -1.99 11.61 -14.38
N LEU A 99 -2.75 10.98 -13.49
CA LEU A 99 -3.97 10.26 -13.83
C LEU A 99 -5.06 11.26 -14.21
N LYS A 100 -5.44 11.34 -15.50
CA LYS A 100 -6.38 12.35 -16.04
C LYS A 100 -7.82 11.88 -16.18
N ALA A 101 -8.21 10.82 -15.49
CA ALA A 101 -9.56 10.26 -15.58
C ALA A 101 -10.09 9.90 -14.20
N ASP A 102 -11.33 9.42 -14.14
CA ASP A 102 -11.85 8.80 -12.93
C ASP A 102 -10.93 7.66 -12.49
N LEU A 103 -10.69 7.56 -11.17
CA LEU A 103 -9.71 6.62 -10.63
C LEU A 103 -10.06 5.17 -10.97
N VAL A 104 -11.32 4.78 -10.78
CA VAL A 104 -11.77 3.39 -10.96
C VAL A 104 -11.69 3.00 -12.42
N ASP A 105 -12.16 3.88 -13.32
CA ASP A 105 -12.12 3.64 -14.77
C ASP A 105 -10.68 3.54 -15.28
N ALA A 106 -9.82 4.49 -14.88
CA ALA A 106 -8.43 4.52 -15.33
C ALA A 106 -7.63 3.33 -14.80
N VAL A 107 -7.82 2.94 -13.54
CA VAL A 107 -7.14 1.78 -12.96
C VAL A 107 -7.65 0.48 -13.57
N THR A 108 -8.94 0.41 -13.93
CA THR A 108 -9.49 -0.74 -14.66
C THR A 108 -8.81 -0.91 -16.03
N VAL A 109 -8.60 0.19 -16.74
CA VAL A 109 -7.85 0.17 -18.01
C VAL A 109 -6.39 -0.26 -17.77
N LEU A 110 -5.73 0.36 -16.80
CA LEU A 110 -4.33 0.09 -16.46
C LEU A 110 -4.09 -1.39 -16.09
N LYS A 111 -5.01 -2.02 -15.36
CA LYS A 111 -4.93 -3.46 -15.03
C LYS A 111 -4.93 -4.36 -16.29
N ASN A 112 -5.53 -3.91 -17.37
CA ASN A 112 -5.63 -4.66 -18.63
C ASN A 112 -4.49 -4.34 -19.62
N GLU A 113 -3.65 -3.35 -19.35
CA GLU A 113 -2.45 -3.09 -20.13
C GLU A 113 -1.42 -4.21 -19.97
N PRO A 114 -0.54 -4.44 -20.96
CA PRO A 114 0.62 -5.30 -20.76
C PRO A 114 1.59 -4.66 -19.78
N GLY A 115 2.19 -5.45 -18.91
CA GLY A 115 3.15 -4.98 -17.91
C GLY A 115 3.25 -5.89 -16.71
N GLY A 116 4.12 -5.53 -15.77
CA GLY A 116 4.31 -6.16 -14.47
C GLY A 116 3.25 -5.74 -13.45
N ASN A 117 3.55 -5.94 -12.18
CA ASN A 117 2.67 -5.53 -11.09
C ASN A 117 2.58 -4.00 -10.95
N ILE A 118 1.52 -3.54 -10.32
CA ILE A 118 1.31 -2.15 -9.92
C ILE A 118 1.41 -2.10 -8.41
N ALA A 119 2.37 -1.36 -7.87
CA ALA A 119 2.55 -1.22 -6.44
C ALA A 119 2.01 0.12 -5.92
N MET A 120 1.56 0.13 -4.68
CA MET A 120 1.14 1.32 -3.94
C MET A 120 1.78 1.33 -2.56
N SER A 121 2.19 2.53 -2.10
CA SER A 121 2.60 2.79 -0.72
C SER A 121 1.78 3.94 -0.10
N GLY A 122 0.55 4.11 -0.54
CA GLY A 122 -0.36 5.23 -0.24
C GLY A 122 -0.76 5.96 -1.54
N SER A 123 -1.66 6.92 -1.51
CA SER A 123 -2.32 7.47 -0.32
C SER A 123 -3.49 6.59 0.14
N VAL A 124 -3.82 6.72 1.41
CA VAL A 124 -4.91 5.96 2.07
C VAL A 124 -6.23 6.10 1.32
N SER A 125 -6.57 7.29 0.86
CA SER A 125 -7.80 7.55 0.11
C SER A 125 -7.89 6.80 -1.21
N VAL A 126 -6.76 6.63 -1.91
CA VAL A 126 -6.68 5.85 -3.15
C VAL A 126 -6.81 4.36 -2.84
N VAL A 127 -6.10 3.86 -1.82
CA VAL A 127 -6.19 2.46 -1.38
C VAL A 127 -7.63 2.10 -1.00
N ARG A 128 -8.32 2.94 -0.23
CA ARG A 128 -9.72 2.72 0.15
C ARG A 128 -10.66 2.64 -1.06
N GLN A 129 -10.50 3.54 -2.03
CA GLN A 129 -11.31 3.55 -3.23
C GLN A 129 -11.11 2.29 -4.07
N LEU A 130 -9.86 1.82 -4.22
CA LEU A 130 -9.57 0.60 -4.95
C LEU A 130 -10.05 -0.65 -4.23
N LEU A 131 -9.97 -0.69 -2.89
CA LEU A 131 -10.57 -1.74 -2.07
C LEU A 131 -12.08 -1.80 -2.27
N ALA A 132 -12.76 -0.66 -2.16
CA ALA A 132 -14.21 -0.57 -2.33
C ALA A 132 -14.68 -0.96 -3.74
N ALA A 133 -13.85 -0.68 -4.76
CA ALA A 133 -14.11 -1.03 -6.15
C ALA A 133 -13.71 -2.48 -6.51
N GLY A 134 -13.12 -3.25 -5.57
CA GLY A 134 -12.63 -4.60 -5.84
C GLY A 134 -11.46 -4.67 -6.84
N LEU A 135 -10.70 -3.58 -6.95
CA LEU A 135 -9.57 -3.47 -7.88
C LEU A 135 -8.21 -3.79 -7.24
N LEU A 136 -8.12 -3.74 -5.91
CA LEU A 136 -6.90 -4.11 -5.18
C LEU A 136 -6.84 -5.63 -5.03
N ASP A 137 -5.75 -6.25 -5.47
CA ASP A 137 -5.57 -7.70 -5.41
C ASP A 137 -4.94 -8.13 -4.07
N GLU A 138 -4.00 -7.34 -3.55
CA GLU A 138 -3.35 -7.62 -2.27
C GLU A 138 -3.19 -6.35 -1.43
N LEU A 139 -3.53 -6.46 -0.16
CA LEU A 139 -3.33 -5.45 0.87
C LEU A 139 -2.32 -5.98 1.89
N HIS A 140 -1.10 -5.45 1.86
CA HIS A 140 -0.03 -5.75 2.80
C HIS A 140 -0.09 -4.76 3.96
N LEU A 141 -0.31 -5.26 5.16
CA LEU A 141 -0.33 -4.47 6.39
C LEU A 141 0.86 -4.86 7.28
N LEU A 142 1.80 -3.93 7.48
CA LEU A 142 2.88 -4.09 8.43
C LEU A 142 2.44 -3.46 9.75
N ILE A 143 1.84 -4.28 10.63
CA ILE A 143 1.24 -3.82 11.88
C ILE A 143 2.33 -3.67 12.92
N HIS A 144 2.60 -2.42 13.30
CA HIS A 144 3.61 -2.07 14.30
C HIS A 144 3.05 -2.19 15.72
N PRO A 145 3.85 -2.69 16.70
CA PRO A 145 3.41 -2.85 18.08
C PRO A 145 3.38 -1.52 18.84
N VAL A 146 2.64 -0.54 18.29
CA VAL A 146 2.48 0.81 18.84
C VAL A 146 1.08 1.34 18.61
N ALA A 147 0.53 2.04 19.58
CA ALA A 147 -0.68 2.85 19.43
C ALA A 147 -0.27 4.33 19.32
N VAL A 148 -0.55 4.94 18.18
CA VAL A 148 -0.15 6.34 17.89
C VAL A 148 -1.16 7.34 18.46
N GLY A 149 -2.44 6.98 18.51
CA GLY A 149 -3.50 7.76 19.15
C GLY A 149 -4.09 8.89 18.29
N LYS A 150 -3.37 9.39 17.29
CA LYS A 150 -3.80 10.47 16.40
C LYS A 150 -3.36 10.19 14.96
N GLY A 151 -4.04 10.79 13.98
CA GLY A 151 -3.73 10.66 12.56
C GLY A 151 -4.81 9.89 11.79
N ALA A 152 -4.71 9.91 10.46
CA ALA A 152 -5.63 9.20 9.58
C ALA A 152 -5.48 7.68 9.74
N ARG A 153 -6.60 6.98 9.86
CA ARG A 153 -6.65 5.51 9.94
C ARG A 153 -6.86 4.92 8.55
N LEU A 154 -6.50 3.64 8.39
CA LEU A 154 -6.75 2.95 7.10
C LEU A 154 -8.26 2.78 6.85
N PHE A 155 -9.02 2.40 7.86
CA PHE A 155 -10.46 2.23 7.75
C PHE A 155 -11.19 3.25 8.61
N ASP A 156 -12.13 3.95 8.00
CA ASP A 156 -13.09 4.83 8.65
C ASP A 156 -14.47 4.16 8.73
N GLU A 157 -15.48 4.91 9.16
CA GLU A 157 -16.88 4.48 9.08
C GLU A 157 -17.26 4.17 7.63
N GLY A 158 -17.91 3.04 7.42
CA GLY A 158 -18.32 2.59 6.10
C GLY A 158 -18.93 1.18 6.11
N PRO A 159 -19.30 0.66 4.96
CA PRO A 159 -19.79 -0.70 4.84
C PRO A 159 -18.72 -1.72 5.22
N SER A 160 -19.15 -2.88 5.74
CA SER A 160 -18.26 -4.00 5.98
C SER A 160 -17.59 -4.46 4.68
N LEU A 161 -16.27 -4.65 4.74
CA LEU A 161 -15.46 -5.13 3.63
C LEU A 161 -14.80 -6.46 4.04
N PRO A 162 -15.33 -7.60 3.66
CA PRO A 162 -14.73 -8.89 3.98
C PRO A 162 -13.44 -9.09 3.17
N LEU A 163 -12.39 -9.54 3.86
CA LEU A 163 -11.09 -9.86 3.27
C LEU A 163 -10.68 -11.27 3.68
N ASP A 164 -9.96 -11.96 2.82
CA ASP A 164 -9.36 -13.26 3.10
C ASP A 164 -7.88 -13.09 3.41
N LEU A 165 -7.41 -13.68 4.52
CA LEU A 165 -6.00 -13.69 4.87
C LEU A 165 -5.25 -14.64 3.92
N LEU A 166 -4.29 -14.11 3.17
CA LEU A 166 -3.46 -14.85 2.22
C LEU A 166 -2.16 -15.34 2.88
N SER A 167 -1.53 -14.49 3.68
CA SER A 167 -0.34 -14.85 4.46
C SER A 167 -0.17 -14.01 5.71
N SER A 168 0.60 -14.55 6.67
CA SER A 168 1.00 -13.83 7.88
C SER A 168 2.43 -14.20 8.25
N ASN A 169 3.21 -13.19 8.66
CA ASN A 169 4.56 -13.37 9.16
C ASN A 169 4.80 -12.41 10.34
N THR A 170 5.58 -12.83 11.32
CA THR A 170 5.96 -11.99 12.47
C THR A 170 7.45 -11.73 12.43
N PHE A 171 7.83 -10.45 12.38
CA PHE A 171 9.24 -10.03 12.39
C PHE A 171 9.81 -10.03 13.81
N THR A 172 11.12 -10.14 13.91
CA THR A 172 11.83 -10.16 15.21
C THR A 172 11.65 -8.88 16.01
N THR A 173 11.26 -7.77 15.37
CA THR A 173 10.91 -6.50 16.03
C THR A 173 9.49 -6.45 16.59
N GLY A 174 8.72 -7.52 16.43
CA GLY A 174 7.31 -7.60 16.85
C GLY A 174 6.31 -7.02 15.85
N VAL A 175 6.76 -6.56 14.69
CA VAL A 175 5.88 -6.17 13.58
C VAL A 175 5.23 -7.43 12.99
N VAL A 176 3.93 -7.37 12.73
CA VAL A 176 3.18 -8.44 12.07
C VAL A 176 2.85 -8.01 10.64
N HIS A 177 3.39 -8.73 9.66
CA HIS A 177 3.08 -8.54 8.25
C HIS A 177 1.92 -9.45 7.86
N LEU A 178 0.78 -8.86 7.55
CA LEU A 178 -0.41 -9.56 7.06
C LEU A 178 -0.66 -9.18 5.60
N VAL A 179 -0.98 -10.17 4.78
CA VAL A 179 -1.41 -9.97 3.40
C VAL A 179 -2.84 -10.43 3.28
N TYR A 180 -3.71 -9.54 2.85
CA TYR A 180 -5.12 -9.80 2.59
C TYR A 180 -5.44 -9.65 1.11
N GLY A 181 -6.38 -10.46 0.64
CA GLY A 181 -7.02 -10.31 -0.67
C GLY A 181 -8.52 -10.08 -0.55
N PRO A 182 -9.21 -9.74 -1.65
CA PRO A 182 -10.65 -9.61 -1.66
C PRO A 182 -11.31 -10.97 -1.35
N SER A 183 -12.27 -10.97 -0.40
CA SER A 183 -13.00 -12.20 -0.11
C SER A 183 -14.02 -12.49 -1.20
N THR A 184 -14.02 -13.72 -1.68
CA THR A 184 -15.02 -14.24 -2.64
C THR A 184 -16.25 -14.81 -1.93
N GLN A 185 -16.21 -14.93 -0.60
CA GLN A 185 -17.28 -15.50 0.22
C GLN A 185 -17.99 -14.42 1.02
N ALA A 186 -19.31 -14.35 0.88
CA ALA A 186 -20.12 -13.58 1.81
C ALA A 186 -20.01 -14.26 3.19
N ARG A 187 -19.37 -13.60 4.15
CA ARG A 187 -19.35 -14.05 5.54
C ARG A 187 -20.62 -13.55 6.21
N SER A 188 -21.62 -14.41 6.25
CA SER A 188 -22.85 -14.23 7.03
C SER A 188 -22.92 -15.35 8.07
N GLY A 189 -23.43 -15.07 9.22
CA GLY A 189 -23.62 -16.05 10.27
C GLY A 189 -23.93 -15.39 11.59
N GLY A 190 -24.91 -15.92 12.32
CA GLY A 190 -25.26 -15.49 13.66
C GLY A 190 -24.60 -16.36 14.72
N TYR A 191 -24.82 -15.97 15.98
CA TYR A 191 -24.29 -16.70 17.14
C TYR A 191 -24.70 -18.20 17.17
N GLU A 192 -25.91 -18.55 16.71
CA GLU A 192 -26.40 -19.93 16.69
C GLU A 192 -25.68 -20.79 15.63
N GLU A 193 -25.25 -20.20 14.51
CA GLU A 193 -24.46 -20.91 13.52
C GLU A 193 -23.02 -21.10 14.03
N ALA A 194 -22.44 -20.09 14.69
CA ALA A 194 -21.10 -20.18 15.28
C ALA A 194 -21.01 -21.29 16.33
N LYS A 195 -22.07 -21.54 17.10
CA LYS A 195 -22.12 -22.65 18.09
C LYS A 195 -21.92 -24.03 17.46
N GLN A 196 -22.32 -24.23 16.21
CA GLN A 196 -22.19 -25.55 15.54
C GLN A 196 -20.73 -25.90 15.26
N HIS A 197 -19.82 -24.93 15.31
CA HIS A 197 -18.37 -25.11 15.11
C HIS A 197 -17.57 -25.23 16.43
N LEU A 198 -18.25 -25.14 17.58
CA LEU A 198 -17.64 -25.23 18.92
C LEU A 198 -17.74 -26.63 19.56
N ALA A 199 -18.15 -27.63 18.80
CA ALA A 199 -18.31 -29.02 19.24
C ALA A 199 -17.04 -29.85 19.04
#